data_6f142a0ed642dc58ed2ca8059d83c978
#
_entry.id   6f142a0ed642dc58ed2ca8059d83c978
#
_cell.length_a   1.000
_cell.length_b   1.000
_cell.length_c   1.000
_cell.angle_alpha   90.00
_cell.angle_beta   90.00
_cell.angle_gamma   90.00
#
_symmetry.space_group_name_H-M   'P 1'
#
loop_
_entity.id
_entity.type
_entity.pdbx_description
1 polymer ?
#
loop_
_entity_poly.entity_id
_entity_poly.type
_entity_poly.pdbx_seq_one_letter_code
_entity_poly.pdbx_strand_id
1 'polypeptide(L)'
;EWLDVVRSAHEVGFRTTATIMFGHVDAAENWARHLLKIRDLQQETGGFTEFVPLPFVHMEAPLYLKGKARRGPTWTETLLMHAVARLALHPLIPNIQVSWVKLGPKCAEECLNAGANDLGGTLMNESISRAAGNEHGQEMSPIGMEEIINSIGRQAEQRSTLYASVPNGQRERSFAALELSPLVQTAAKKYARSGSAALSPTVSS
;
A
#
# COMPACT_ATOMS: atom_id res chain seq x y z
N GLU A 1 2.69 -4.97 22.54
CA GLU A 1 2.60 -3.50 22.48
C GLU A 1 1.75 -3.04 21.27
N TRP A 2 2.14 -3.29 19.98
CA TRP A 2 1.32 -2.85 18.84
C TRP A 2 -0.10 -3.45 18.87
N LEU A 3 -0.22 -4.76 19.08
CA LEU A 3 -1.52 -5.44 19.18
C LEU A 3 -2.38 -4.85 20.33
N ASP A 4 -1.77 -4.48 21.45
CA ASP A 4 -2.49 -3.94 22.61
C ASP A 4 -3.04 -2.53 22.30
N VAL A 5 -2.23 -1.70 21.62
CA VAL A 5 -2.68 -0.37 21.17
C VAL A 5 -3.85 -0.48 20.21
N VAL A 6 -3.77 -1.38 19.21
CA VAL A 6 -4.85 -1.57 18.23
C VAL A 6 -6.10 -2.14 18.91
N ARG A 7 -5.94 -3.11 19.82
CA ARG A 7 -7.05 -3.67 20.61
C ARG A 7 -7.77 -2.56 21.37
N SER A 8 -7.01 -1.73 22.11
CA SER A 8 -7.61 -0.61 22.86
C SER A 8 -8.30 0.40 21.95
N ALA A 9 -7.77 0.66 20.75
CA ALA A 9 -8.45 1.51 19.78
C ALA A 9 -9.79 0.90 19.33
N HIS A 10 -9.82 -0.40 19.07
CA HIS A 10 -11.05 -1.11 18.71
C HIS A 10 -12.08 -1.13 19.84
N GLU A 11 -11.63 -1.34 21.10
CA GLU A 11 -12.48 -1.34 22.28
C GLU A 11 -13.20 -0.01 22.52
N VAL A 12 -12.54 1.11 22.21
CA VAL A 12 -13.18 2.45 22.28
C VAL A 12 -13.92 2.85 20.99
N GLY A 13 -14.10 1.92 20.06
CA GLY A 13 -14.95 2.08 18.87
C GLY A 13 -14.25 2.57 17.60
N PHE A 14 -12.94 2.76 17.59
CA PHE A 14 -12.23 3.06 16.34
C PHE A 14 -12.23 1.87 15.39
N ARG A 15 -12.32 2.17 14.10
CA ARG A 15 -12.04 1.23 13.01
C ARG A 15 -10.66 1.55 12.45
N THR A 16 -9.87 0.52 12.15
CA THR A 16 -8.49 0.70 11.72
C THR A 16 -8.16 -0.16 10.50
N THR A 17 -7.11 0.22 9.79
CA THR A 17 -6.51 -0.56 8.72
C THR A 17 -5.44 -1.48 9.29
N ALA A 18 -5.42 -2.74 8.89
CA ALA A 18 -4.29 -3.63 9.13
C ALA A 18 -3.29 -3.54 7.99
N THR A 19 -2.00 -3.36 8.29
CA THR A 19 -0.95 -3.23 7.28
C THR A 19 0.23 -4.14 7.56
N ILE A 20 0.98 -4.47 6.50
CA ILE A 20 2.32 -5.03 6.59
C ILE A 20 3.24 -4.32 5.60
N MET A 21 4.42 -3.87 6.03
CA MET A 21 5.52 -3.59 5.11
C MET A 21 6.36 -4.86 4.99
N PHE A 22 6.58 -5.34 3.77
CA PHE A 22 7.23 -6.63 3.55
C PHE A 22 8.29 -6.56 2.45
N GLY A 23 9.21 -7.53 2.49
CA GLY A 23 10.25 -7.68 1.48
C GLY A 23 11.53 -6.88 1.78
N HIS A 24 11.78 -6.48 3.04
CA HIS A 24 13.00 -5.77 3.44
C HIS A 24 14.01 -6.70 4.14
N VAL A 25 13.82 -7.01 5.44
CA VAL A 25 14.67 -7.90 6.27
C VAL A 25 13.92 -9.15 6.73
N ASP A 26 12.67 -9.23 6.39
CA ASP A 26 11.71 -10.26 6.76
C ASP A 26 11.77 -11.47 5.84
N ALA A 27 11.22 -12.58 6.31
CA ALA A 27 11.05 -13.83 5.59
C ALA A 27 9.57 -14.23 5.57
N ALA A 28 9.21 -15.23 4.75
CA ALA A 28 7.82 -15.70 4.59
C ALA A 28 7.18 -16.13 5.91
N GLU A 29 7.95 -16.70 6.84
CA GLU A 29 7.47 -17.08 8.17
C GLU A 29 7.03 -15.86 9.00
N ASN A 30 7.71 -14.73 8.84
CA ASN A 30 7.32 -13.49 9.50
C ASN A 30 5.97 -12.98 8.95
N TRP A 31 5.77 -13.08 7.64
CA TRP A 31 4.51 -12.70 6.99
C TRP A 31 3.35 -13.59 7.43
N ALA A 32 3.56 -14.90 7.44
CA ALA A 32 2.56 -15.86 7.90
C ALA A 32 2.14 -15.57 9.36
N ARG A 33 3.11 -15.38 10.25
CA ARG A 33 2.84 -15.04 11.66
C ARG A 33 2.11 -13.72 11.81
N HIS A 34 2.42 -12.73 10.96
CA HIS A 34 1.74 -11.44 10.96
C HIS A 34 0.27 -11.58 10.56
N LEU A 35 -0.01 -12.29 9.47
CA LEU A 35 -1.38 -12.56 9.02
C LEU A 35 -2.21 -13.28 10.09
N LEU A 36 -1.62 -14.29 10.73
CA LEU A 36 -2.30 -15.01 11.82
C LEU A 36 -2.64 -14.10 13.00
N LYS A 37 -1.70 -13.24 13.43
CA LYS A 37 -1.94 -12.28 14.51
C LYS A 37 -3.03 -11.26 14.17
N ILE A 38 -3.06 -10.76 12.93
CA ILE A 38 -4.11 -9.87 12.45
C ILE A 38 -5.46 -10.59 12.46
N ARG A 39 -5.50 -11.81 11.95
CA ARG A 39 -6.71 -12.64 11.94
C ARG A 39 -7.24 -12.87 13.34
N ASP A 40 -6.37 -13.25 14.29
CA ASP A 40 -6.75 -13.53 15.67
C ASP A 40 -7.28 -12.25 16.36
N LEU A 41 -6.63 -11.11 16.17
CA LEU A 41 -7.11 -9.83 16.70
C LEU A 41 -8.43 -9.40 16.04
N GLN A 42 -8.60 -9.63 14.74
CA GLN A 42 -9.88 -9.36 14.08
C GLN A 42 -11.00 -10.25 14.60
N GLN A 43 -10.72 -11.51 14.87
CA GLN A 43 -11.70 -12.41 15.46
C GLN A 43 -12.12 -11.97 16.87
N GLU A 44 -11.18 -11.40 17.63
CA GLU A 44 -11.42 -10.87 18.97
C GLU A 44 -12.23 -9.55 18.94
N THR A 45 -11.86 -8.62 18.06
CA THR A 45 -12.33 -7.22 18.15
C THR A 45 -13.24 -6.78 17.00
N GLY A 46 -13.14 -7.41 15.84
CA GLY A 46 -13.88 -7.01 14.64
C GLY A 46 -13.54 -5.61 14.11
N GLY A 47 -12.46 -4.99 14.56
CA GLY A 47 -12.18 -3.57 14.35
C GLY A 47 -11.44 -3.22 13.04
N PHE A 48 -10.78 -4.19 12.37
CA PHE A 48 -10.14 -3.92 11.08
C PHE A 48 -11.15 -3.83 9.94
N THR A 49 -10.99 -2.81 9.10
CA THR A 49 -11.81 -2.62 7.90
C THR A 49 -11.20 -3.29 6.68
N GLU A 50 -9.88 -3.38 6.64
CA GLU A 50 -9.11 -3.86 5.49
C GLU A 50 -7.71 -4.32 5.88
N PHE A 51 -7.08 -5.07 4.99
CA PHE A 51 -5.66 -5.38 5.04
C PHE A 51 -4.93 -4.81 3.84
N VAL A 52 -3.81 -4.11 4.08
CA VAL A 52 -3.01 -3.46 3.03
C VAL A 52 -1.56 -3.95 3.08
N PRO A 53 -1.14 -4.84 2.18
CA PRO A 53 0.26 -5.19 2.02
C PRO A 53 1.01 -4.07 1.27
N LEU A 54 2.08 -3.58 1.90
CA LEU A 54 2.92 -2.50 1.41
C LEU A 54 4.30 -3.05 1.04
N PRO A 55 4.60 -3.27 -0.24
CA PRO A 55 5.93 -3.71 -0.65
C PRO A 55 6.98 -2.65 -0.30
N PHE A 56 8.14 -3.12 0.17
CA PHE A 56 9.25 -2.22 0.50
C PHE A 56 9.83 -1.57 -0.76
N VAL A 57 9.81 -0.24 -0.80
CA VAL A 57 10.45 0.57 -1.85
C VAL A 57 11.86 0.90 -1.40
N HIS A 58 12.86 0.44 -2.14
CA HIS A 58 14.23 0.38 -1.64
C HIS A 58 15.13 1.52 -2.08
N MET A 59 14.95 2.08 -3.29
CA MET A 59 15.95 2.87 -4.02
C MET A 59 16.61 3.97 -3.18
N GLU A 60 15.82 4.71 -2.41
CA GLU A 60 16.29 5.79 -1.54
C GLU A 60 16.14 5.46 -0.04
N ALA A 61 15.75 4.22 0.30
CA ALA A 61 15.56 3.82 1.69
C ALA A 61 16.90 3.68 2.42
N PRO A 62 17.12 4.38 3.56
CA PRO A 62 18.39 4.33 4.28
C PRO A 62 18.80 2.92 4.72
N LEU A 63 17.83 2.04 4.97
CA LEU A 63 18.08 0.66 5.36
C LEU A 63 18.73 -0.14 4.22
N TYR A 64 18.25 0.06 3.00
CA TYR A 64 18.82 -0.55 1.80
C TYR A 64 20.19 0.04 1.44
N LEU A 65 20.31 1.37 1.46
CA LEU A 65 21.56 2.07 1.16
C LEU A 65 22.69 1.71 2.12
N LYS A 66 22.39 1.29 3.34
CA LYS A 66 23.34 0.76 4.33
C LYS A 66 23.60 -0.74 4.19
N GLY A 67 23.10 -1.40 3.15
CA GLY A 67 23.26 -2.85 2.95
C GLY A 67 22.52 -3.71 3.98
N LYS A 68 21.53 -3.17 4.68
CA LYS A 68 20.80 -3.86 5.76
C LYS A 68 19.42 -4.37 5.34
N ALA A 69 19.05 -4.24 4.08
CA ALA A 69 17.80 -4.75 3.52
C ALA A 69 18.00 -5.21 2.08
N ARG A 70 17.14 -6.10 1.61
CA ARG A 70 17.05 -6.49 0.19
C ARG A 70 16.24 -5.46 -0.62
N ARG A 71 16.19 -5.64 -1.94
CA ARG A 71 15.55 -4.71 -2.91
C ARG A 71 14.01 -4.66 -2.84
N GLY A 72 13.40 -5.20 -1.83
CA GLY A 72 11.95 -5.37 -1.77
C GLY A 72 11.54 -6.80 -2.13
N PRO A 73 10.23 -7.09 -2.11
CA PRO A 73 9.73 -8.40 -2.50
C PRO A 73 9.91 -8.62 -4.01
N THR A 74 10.06 -9.89 -4.40
CA THR A 74 9.92 -10.30 -5.80
C THR A 74 8.47 -10.18 -6.24
N TRP A 75 8.26 -10.24 -7.55
CA TRP A 75 6.91 -10.22 -8.12
C TRP A 75 6.06 -11.41 -7.60
N THR A 76 6.63 -12.61 -7.60
CA THR A 76 5.97 -13.81 -7.07
C THR A 76 5.61 -13.66 -5.60
N GLU A 77 6.50 -13.12 -4.77
CA GLU A 77 6.21 -12.84 -3.35
C GLU A 77 5.07 -11.84 -3.18
N THR A 78 5.00 -10.84 -4.05
CA THR A 78 3.92 -9.84 -4.03
C THR A 78 2.57 -10.47 -4.35
N LEU A 79 2.47 -11.28 -5.40
CA LEU A 79 1.25 -12.02 -5.73
C LEU A 79 0.85 -13.00 -4.63
N LEU A 80 1.81 -13.77 -4.11
CA LEU A 80 1.56 -14.71 -3.01
C LEU A 80 1.08 -14.00 -1.74
N MET A 81 1.63 -12.82 -1.42
CA MET A 81 1.16 -12.05 -0.27
C MET A 81 -0.33 -11.73 -0.38
N HIS A 82 -0.81 -11.25 -1.53
CA HIS A 82 -2.23 -10.94 -1.74
C HIS A 82 -3.11 -12.21 -1.73
N ALA A 83 -2.67 -13.27 -2.40
CA ALA A 83 -3.41 -14.53 -2.46
C ALA A 83 -3.52 -15.20 -1.08
N VAL A 84 -2.41 -15.30 -0.35
CA VAL A 84 -2.39 -15.91 0.99
C VAL A 84 -3.14 -15.04 1.99
N ALA A 85 -3.02 -13.71 1.91
CA ALA A 85 -3.82 -12.81 2.74
C ALA A 85 -5.32 -13.02 2.50
N ARG A 86 -5.77 -13.17 1.24
CA ARG A 86 -7.16 -13.49 0.93
C ARG A 86 -7.62 -14.78 1.61
N LEU A 87 -6.83 -15.85 1.50
CA LEU A 87 -7.19 -17.14 2.10
C LEU A 87 -7.15 -17.12 3.63
N ALA A 88 -6.16 -16.44 4.22
CA ALA A 88 -5.96 -16.41 5.66
C ALA A 88 -6.95 -15.49 6.40
N LEU A 89 -7.37 -14.39 5.76
CA LEU A 89 -8.15 -13.33 6.42
C LEU A 89 -9.66 -13.40 6.10
N HIS A 90 -10.06 -14.02 4.99
CA HIS A 90 -11.48 -14.18 4.65
C HIS A 90 -12.13 -15.24 5.56
N PRO A 91 -13.38 -15.06 6.03
CA PRO A 91 -14.26 -13.90 5.80
C PRO A 91 -14.09 -12.75 6.81
N LEU A 92 -13.19 -12.86 7.77
CA LEU A 92 -13.05 -11.91 8.89
C LEU A 92 -12.64 -10.49 8.42
N ILE A 93 -11.71 -10.42 7.45
CA ILE A 93 -11.33 -9.17 6.78
C ILE A 93 -11.56 -9.37 5.28
N PRO A 94 -12.72 -8.95 4.75
CA PRO A 94 -13.08 -9.20 3.35
C PRO A 94 -12.33 -8.29 2.37
N ASN A 95 -11.75 -7.20 2.85
CA ASN A 95 -11.13 -6.19 1.99
C ASN A 95 -9.61 -6.32 2.01
N ILE A 96 -9.03 -6.60 0.86
CA ILE A 96 -7.57 -6.63 0.62
C ILE A 96 -7.25 -5.56 -0.40
N GLN A 97 -6.51 -4.53 0.02
CA GLN A 97 -6.17 -3.39 -0.81
C GLN A 97 -4.82 -3.59 -1.49
N VAL A 98 -4.73 -3.20 -2.75
CA VAL A 98 -3.47 -3.08 -3.49
C VAL A 98 -2.93 -1.66 -3.36
N SER A 99 -1.66 -1.52 -3.03
CA SER A 99 -0.97 -0.22 -3.06
C SER A 99 -0.49 0.08 -4.48
N TRP A 100 -1.37 0.62 -5.34
CA TRP A 100 -1.05 0.96 -6.73
C TRP A 100 0.14 1.92 -6.83
N VAL A 101 0.26 2.86 -5.88
CA VAL A 101 1.35 3.84 -5.86
C VAL A 101 2.73 3.18 -5.70
N LYS A 102 2.80 2.01 -5.07
CA LYS A 102 4.05 1.25 -4.92
C LYS A 102 4.28 0.25 -6.05
N LEU A 103 3.22 -0.29 -6.61
CA LEU A 103 3.27 -1.40 -7.57
C LEU A 103 3.05 -0.97 -9.01
N GLY A 104 2.41 0.17 -9.23
CA GLY A 104 1.97 0.64 -10.54
C GLY A 104 0.68 -0.04 -11.03
N PRO A 105 0.06 0.51 -12.09
CA PRO A 105 -1.24 0.05 -12.58
C PRO A 105 -1.26 -1.42 -13.00
N LYS A 106 -0.29 -1.84 -13.82
CA LYS A 106 -0.22 -3.23 -14.33
C LYS A 106 -0.09 -4.26 -13.22
N CYS A 107 0.76 -3.99 -12.24
CA CYS A 107 0.91 -4.88 -11.10
C CYS A 107 -0.32 -4.88 -10.19
N ALA A 108 -1.05 -3.77 -10.14
CA ALA A 108 -2.31 -3.70 -9.43
C ALA A 108 -3.38 -4.61 -10.05
N GLU A 109 -3.49 -4.66 -11.38
CA GLU A 109 -4.37 -5.59 -12.10
C GLU A 109 -4.10 -7.05 -11.70
N GLU A 110 -2.84 -7.46 -11.72
CA GLU A 110 -2.46 -8.83 -11.38
C GLU A 110 -2.73 -9.16 -9.90
N CYS A 111 -2.51 -8.21 -8.97
CA CYS A 111 -2.86 -8.37 -7.57
C CYS A 111 -4.38 -8.46 -7.33
N LEU A 112 -5.17 -7.70 -8.09
CA LEU A 112 -6.63 -7.86 -8.07
C LEU A 112 -7.02 -9.28 -8.50
N ASN A 113 -6.39 -9.85 -9.52
CA ASN A 113 -6.63 -11.23 -9.93
C ASN A 113 -6.11 -12.26 -8.91
N ALA A 114 -5.12 -11.90 -8.11
CA ALA A 114 -4.54 -12.75 -7.07
C ALA A 114 -5.26 -12.70 -5.71
N GLY A 115 -6.40 -12.00 -5.59
CA GLY A 115 -7.19 -12.02 -4.36
C GLY A 115 -7.47 -10.66 -3.74
N ALA A 116 -6.87 -9.59 -4.22
CA ALA A 116 -7.25 -8.24 -3.82
C ALA A 116 -8.61 -7.83 -4.42
N ASN A 117 -9.27 -6.87 -3.80
CA ASN A 117 -10.55 -6.33 -4.25
C ASN A 117 -10.70 -4.82 -4.03
N ASP A 118 -9.60 -4.13 -3.73
CA ASP A 118 -9.60 -2.71 -3.44
C ASP A 118 -8.32 -2.07 -3.99
N LEU A 119 -8.43 -0.92 -4.63
CA LEU A 119 -7.30 -0.10 -5.09
C LEU A 119 -6.97 1.05 -4.13
N GLY A 120 -7.71 1.20 -3.03
CA GLY A 120 -7.58 2.34 -2.13
C GLY A 120 -8.19 3.62 -2.69
N GLY A 121 -7.46 4.70 -2.63
CA GLY A 121 -7.92 6.01 -3.09
C GLY A 121 -7.07 6.58 -4.21
N THR A 122 -7.58 7.64 -4.84
CA THR A 122 -6.91 8.39 -5.92
C THR A 122 -5.61 9.04 -5.46
N LEU A 123 -5.49 9.34 -4.16
CA LEU A 123 -4.42 10.12 -3.53
C LEU A 123 -4.24 11.49 -4.20
N MET A 124 -3.95 12.53 -3.44
CA MET A 124 -3.85 13.89 -3.98
C MET A 124 -2.43 14.43 -3.86
N ASN A 125 -1.43 13.77 -3.83
CA ASN A 125 -0.03 14.18 -3.69
C ASN A 125 0.75 13.19 -2.82
N GLU A 126 0.73 11.94 -3.22
CA GLU A 126 1.56 10.94 -2.55
C GLU A 126 3.05 11.26 -2.78
N SER A 127 3.76 11.54 -1.72
CA SER A 127 5.16 11.94 -1.77
C SER A 127 6.11 10.95 -1.07
N ILE A 128 5.60 10.09 -0.19
CA ILE A 128 6.43 9.20 0.64
C ILE A 128 7.07 8.11 -0.22
N SER A 129 6.29 7.42 -1.05
CA SER A 129 6.81 6.39 -1.96
C SER A 129 7.73 6.99 -3.01
N ARG A 130 7.40 8.20 -3.50
CA ARG A 130 8.25 8.96 -4.42
C ARG A 130 9.58 9.38 -3.77
N ALA A 131 9.56 9.81 -2.51
CA ALA A 131 10.78 10.11 -1.76
C ALA A 131 11.66 8.86 -1.53
N ALA A 132 11.05 7.68 -1.48
CA ALA A 132 11.76 6.40 -1.43
C ALA A 132 12.29 5.93 -2.80
N GLY A 133 12.03 6.69 -3.87
CA GLY A 133 12.52 6.40 -5.22
C GLY A 133 11.49 5.79 -6.17
N ASN A 134 10.21 5.71 -5.78
CA ASN A 134 9.16 5.18 -6.65
C ASN A 134 8.69 6.21 -7.68
N GLU A 135 8.31 5.73 -8.87
CA GLU A 135 7.97 6.55 -10.05
C GLU A 135 6.53 6.34 -10.54
N HIS A 136 5.65 5.72 -9.73
CA HIS A 136 4.26 5.44 -10.15
C HIS A 136 3.28 6.60 -9.94
N GLY A 137 3.81 7.80 -9.68
CA GLY A 137 3.03 9.03 -9.62
C GLY A 137 2.53 9.41 -8.23
N GLN A 138 1.81 10.52 -8.17
CA GLN A 138 1.28 11.14 -6.96
C GLN A 138 -0.23 10.92 -6.83
N GLU A 139 -0.91 10.79 -7.95
CA GLU A 139 -2.35 10.67 -8.08
C GLU A 139 -2.70 9.69 -9.21
N MET A 140 -3.80 9.00 -9.04
CA MET A 140 -4.47 8.26 -10.10
C MET A 140 -5.92 8.76 -10.15
N SER A 141 -6.36 9.19 -11.33
CA SER A 141 -7.74 9.67 -11.48
C SER A 141 -8.77 8.57 -11.22
N PRO A 142 -10.00 8.93 -10.83
CA PRO A 142 -11.09 7.95 -10.71
C PRO A 142 -11.32 7.15 -12.00
N ILE A 143 -11.19 7.80 -13.15
CA ILE A 143 -11.30 7.17 -14.47
C ILE A 143 -10.20 6.11 -14.63
N GLY A 144 -8.95 6.43 -14.35
CA GLY A 144 -7.83 5.49 -14.42
C GLY A 144 -8.01 4.28 -13.47
N MET A 145 -8.57 4.51 -12.29
CA MET A 145 -8.92 3.40 -11.38
C MET A 145 -10.00 2.48 -11.96
N GLU A 146 -11.06 3.05 -12.55
CA GLU A 146 -12.10 2.26 -13.21
C GLU A 146 -11.57 1.50 -14.43
N GLU A 147 -10.68 2.09 -15.21
CA GLU A 147 -10.02 1.43 -16.33
C GLU A 147 -9.25 0.18 -15.89
N ILE A 148 -8.46 0.27 -14.80
CA ILE A 148 -7.74 -0.88 -14.24
C ILE A 148 -8.73 -1.99 -13.83
N ILE A 149 -9.82 -1.66 -13.15
CA ILE A 149 -10.79 -2.64 -12.66
C ILE A 149 -11.56 -3.26 -13.82
N ASN A 150 -11.98 -2.44 -14.78
CA ASN A 150 -12.75 -2.89 -15.93
C ASN A 150 -11.90 -3.74 -16.91
N SER A 151 -10.60 -3.47 -17.04
CA SER A 151 -9.68 -4.23 -17.91
C SER A 151 -9.63 -5.73 -17.56
N ILE A 152 -9.85 -6.06 -16.29
CA ILE A 152 -9.89 -7.44 -15.79
C ILE A 152 -11.32 -8.01 -15.71
N GLY A 153 -12.30 -7.36 -16.34
CA GLY A 153 -13.69 -7.82 -16.38
C GLY A 153 -14.46 -7.69 -15.07
N ARG A 154 -14.02 -6.82 -14.17
CA ARG A 154 -14.70 -6.53 -12.91
C ARG A 154 -15.46 -5.21 -12.98
N GLN A 155 -16.47 -5.06 -12.14
CA GLN A 155 -17.21 -3.82 -11.99
C GLN A 155 -16.57 -2.96 -10.91
N ALA A 156 -16.28 -1.70 -11.23
CA ALA A 156 -15.76 -0.73 -10.28
C ALA A 156 -16.89 -0.12 -9.44
N GLU A 157 -16.65 0.03 -8.16
CA GLU A 157 -17.55 0.70 -7.22
C GLU A 157 -16.76 1.64 -6.31
N GLN A 158 -17.23 2.89 -6.18
CA GLN A 158 -16.67 3.83 -5.23
C GLN A 158 -17.22 3.56 -3.84
N ARG A 159 -16.36 3.45 -2.86
CA ARG A 159 -16.67 3.17 -1.46
C ARG A 159 -16.32 4.33 -0.53
N SER A 160 -16.92 4.37 0.64
CA SER A 160 -16.46 5.20 1.76
C SER A 160 -15.25 4.55 2.46
N THR A 161 -14.63 5.29 3.39
CA THR A 161 -13.52 4.78 4.22
C THR A 161 -13.93 3.55 5.03
N LEU A 162 -15.21 3.44 5.42
CA LEU A 162 -15.75 2.31 6.18
C LEU A 162 -16.41 1.24 5.29
N TYR A 163 -16.12 1.23 4.00
CA TYR A 163 -16.65 0.26 3.03
C TYR A 163 -18.18 0.28 2.89
N ALA A 164 -18.80 1.42 3.19
CA ALA A 164 -20.20 1.70 2.90
C ALA A 164 -20.34 2.42 1.54
N SER A 165 -21.55 2.41 1.00
CA SER A 165 -21.89 3.20 -0.18
C SER A 165 -21.61 4.69 0.06
N VAL A 166 -21.23 5.38 -1.00
CA VAL A 166 -20.96 6.82 -0.93
C VAL A 166 -22.27 7.63 -0.98
N PRO A 167 -22.30 8.83 -0.38
CA PRO A 167 -23.48 9.71 -0.47
C PRO A 167 -23.83 10.06 -1.92
N ASN A 168 -25.10 10.32 -2.18
CA ASN A 168 -25.58 10.76 -3.49
C ASN A 168 -24.80 11.98 -3.99
N GLY A 169 -24.42 11.95 -5.27
CA GLY A 169 -23.61 12.99 -5.90
C GLY A 169 -22.13 12.99 -5.54
N GLN A 170 -21.67 12.09 -4.67
CA GLN A 170 -20.24 12.02 -4.33
C GLN A 170 -19.40 11.48 -5.51
N ARG A 171 -19.95 10.50 -6.24
CA ARG A 171 -19.27 9.97 -7.42
C ARG A 171 -19.08 11.05 -8.48
N GLU A 172 -20.13 11.79 -8.80
CA GLU A 172 -20.10 12.89 -9.78
C GLU A 172 -19.06 13.96 -9.36
N ARG A 173 -19.04 14.35 -8.08
CA ARG A 173 -18.03 15.29 -7.57
C ARG A 173 -16.61 14.75 -7.69
N SER A 174 -16.40 13.46 -7.41
CA SER A 174 -15.07 12.85 -7.52
C SER A 174 -14.57 12.82 -8.95
N PHE A 175 -15.46 12.55 -9.92
CA PHE A 175 -15.11 12.50 -11.35
C PHE A 175 -14.99 13.90 -11.98
N ALA A 176 -15.61 14.90 -11.40
CA ALA A 176 -15.48 16.31 -11.82
C ALA A 176 -14.29 17.02 -11.18
N ALA A 177 -13.61 16.40 -10.22
CA ALA A 177 -12.43 17.00 -9.57
C ALA A 177 -11.30 17.19 -10.59
N LEU A 178 -10.64 18.35 -10.51
CA LEU A 178 -9.46 18.61 -11.33
C LEU A 178 -8.31 17.71 -10.88
N GLU A 179 -7.63 17.12 -11.84
CA GLU A 179 -6.41 16.37 -11.60
C GLU A 179 -5.27 17.26 -11.12
N LEU A 180 -4.35 16.68 -10.36
CA LEU A 180 -3.14 17.37 -9.92
C LEU A 180 -2.32 17.85 -11.14
N SER A 181 -1.96 19.12 -11.20
CA SER A 181 -1.18 19.67 -12.30
C SER A 181 -0.01 20.53 -11.78
N PRO A 182 1.24 20.23 -12.18
CA PRO A 182 1.63 19.07 -12.98
C PRO A 182 1.65 17.77 -12.15
N LEU A 183 1.26 16.67 -12.77
CA LEU A 183 1.39 15.34 -12.17
C LEU A 183 2.87 14.93 -12.21
N VAL A 184 3.47 14.71 -11.05
CA VAL A 184 4.88 14.31 -10.93
C VAL A 184 4.97 12.78 -10.85
N GLN A 185 5.58 12.17 -11.87
CA GLN A 185 5.75 10.71 -12.00
C GLN A 185 7.20 10.26 -11.84
N THR A 186 8.07 11.14 -11.35
CA THR A 186 9.48 10.80 -11.10
C THR A 186 9.77 10.78 -9.61
N ALA A 187 10.83 10.08 -9.21
CA ALA A 187 11.30 10.06 -7.83
C ALA A 187 11.56 11.49 -7.31
N ALA A 188 11.25 11.75 -6.06
CA ALA A 188 11.54 13.04 -5.45
C ALA A 188 13.05 13.24 -5.33
N LYS A 189 13.53 14.42 -5.73
CA LYS A 189 14.93 14.78 -5.51
C LYS A 189 15.22 14.90 -4.02
N LYS A 190 16.34 14.32 -3.56
CA LYS A 190 16.84 14.58 -2.21
C LYS A 190 17.29 16.03 -2.10
N TYR A 191 16.83 16.73 -1.08
CA TYR A 191 17.44 17.97 -0.67
C TYR A 191 18.73 17.64 0.09
N ALA A 192 19.89 18.07 -0.44
CA ALA A 192 21.12 18.00 0.32
C ALA A 192 20.93 18.83 1.61
N ARG A 193 21.15 18.24 2.78
CA ARG A 193 21.24 19.00 4.02
C ARG A 193 22.41 19.97 3.86
N SER A 194 22.16 21.25 3.97
CA SER A 194 23.22 22.27 4.06
C SER A 194 24.11 21.92 5.26
N GLY A 195 25.35 21.51 5.01
CA GLY A 195 26.33 21.17 6.03
C GLY A 195 26.86 19.73 6.09
N SER A 196 26.40 18.82 5.25
CA SER A 196 27.07 17.51 5.13
C SER A 196 28.14 17.57 4.04
N ALA A 197 29.41 17.68 4.46
CA ALA A 197 30.51 17.46 3.54
C ALA A 197 30.37 16.08 2.89
N ALA A 198 30.39 16.03 1.59
CA ALA A 198 30.42 14.78 0.83
C ALA A 198 31.66 13.99 1.26
N LEU A 199 31.45 12.83 1.88
CA LEU A 199 32.51 11.84 2.04
C LEU A 199 32.79 11.28 0.65
N SER A 200 33.84 11.80 0.01
CA SER A 200 34.37 11.22 -1.23
C SER A 200 34.87 9.80 -0.93
N PRO A 201 34.58 8.81 -1.77
CA PRO A 201 35.18 7.50 -1.61
C PRO A 201 36.68 7.62 -1.87
N THR A 202 37.50 7.42 -0.84
CA THR A 202 38.94 7.18 -1.02
C THR A 202 39.10 5.83 -1.70
N VAL A 203 39.48 5.88 -2.98
CA VAL A 203 40.01 4.74 -3.68
C VAL A 203 41.44 4.52 -3.15
N SER A 204 41.61 3.47 -2.36
CA SER A 204 42.94 2.98 -1.99
C SER A 204 43.45 2.09 -3.14
N SER A 205 44.58 2.49 -3.70
CA SER A 205 45.41 1.77 -4.66
C SER A 205 45.92 0.43 -4.08
#